data_e2b8fb1aa1b95273c5cc83570b7d4dc2
#
_entry.id   e2b8fb1aa1b95273c5cc83570b7d4dc2
#
_cell.length_a   1.000
_cell.length_b   1.000
_cell.length_c   1.000
_cell.angle_alpha   90.00
_cell.angle_beta   90.00
_cell.angle_gamma   90.00
#
_symmetry.space_group_name_H-M   'P 1'
#
loop_
_entity.id
_entity.type
_entity.pdbx_description
1 polymer ?
#
loop_
_entity_poly.entity_id
_entity_poly.type
_entity_poly.pdbx_seq_one_letter_code
_entity_poly.pdbx_strand_id
1 'polypeptide(L)'
;MLAFLAGVVLSCNNSKSTDIVSLIEEMNESSELNTLGNDQKKAGWKLLFDGESLGGWRGFNMDEAPESWKVEDGILKIINEGMEENAEGLVTDKTYGSFALYLEFRLTPAANSGILYHVKEDPKYTYAYETGTEYQLIDQEGWPDPLEDWQITGANYAMHAPVSKPFRAVGQWNQALLLVDGNKVTHVLNGEVIVEFEKYSDEWNELRNSGKWSDFPDYGKFDEGHICLQNHGTIVHFRNIKMKEL
;
A
#
# COMPACT_ATOMS: atom_id res chain seq x y z
N MET A 1 -21.24 -43.76 42.36
CA MET A 1 -21.72 -42.94 41.25
C MET A 1 -20.85 -41.66 41.24
N LEU A 2 -19.70 -41.72 40.53
CA LEU A 2 -18.79 -40.60 40.42
C LEU A 2 -19.14 -39.81 39.14
N ALA A 3 -19.44 -38.54 39.27
CA ALA A 3 -19.66 -37.62 38.15
C ALA A 3 -18.28 -36.99 37.77
N PHE A 4 -17.88 -37.25 36.53
CA PHE A 4 -16.73 -36.57 35.90
C PHE A 4 -17.21 -35.22 35.38
N LEU A 5 -16.70 -34.13 35.96
CA LEU A 5 -16.79 -32.80 35.34
C LEU A 5 -15.68 -32.69 34.31
N ALA A 6 -16.04 -32.65 33.04
CA ALA A 6 -15.14 -32.28 31.97
C ALA A 6 -15.02 -30.76 31.92
N GLY A 7 -13.88 -30.23 32.35
CA GLY A 7 -13.55 -28.80 32.19
C GLY A 7 -13.21 -28.50 30.74
N VAL A 8 -14.07 -27.70 30.08
CA VAL A 8 -13.77 -27.11 28.76
C VAL A 8 -12.79 -25.95 28.99
N VAL A 9 -11.53 -26.16 28.61
CA VAL A 9 -10.55 -25.07 28.54
C VAL A 9 -10.81 -24.30 27.26
N LEU A 10 -11.51 -23.18 27.35
CA LEU A 10 -11.55 -22.21 26.27
C LEU A 10 -10.15 -21.57 26.18
N SER A 11 -9.39 -21.96 25.16
CA SER A 11 -8.18 -21.25 24.75
C SER A 11 -8.63 -19.93 24.10
N CYS A 12 -8.62 -18.84 24.84
CA CYS A 12 -8.69 -17.50 24.27
C CYS A 12 -7.38 -17.24 23.52
N ASN A 13 -7.39 -17.42 22.21
CA ASN A 13 -6.37 -16.82 21.36
C ASN A 13 -6.59 -15.30 21.37
N ASN A 14 -5.92 -14.62 22.31
CA ASN A 14 -5.71 -13.18 22.25
C ASN A 14 -4.68 -12.90 21.13
N SER A 15 -5.13 -12.83 19.87
CA SER A 15 -4.39 -12.10 18.86
C SER A 15 -4.41 -10.64 19.31
N LYS A 16 -3.27 -10.11 19.77
CA LYS A 16 -3.12 -8.67 20.03
C LYS A 16 -3.35 -7.99 18.68
N SER A 17 -4.43 -7.23 18.56
CA SER A 17 -4.59 -6.35 17.40
C SER A 17 -3.38 -5.42 17.35
N THR A 18 -2.79 -5.27 16.17
CA THR A 18 -1.65 -4.39 15.97
C THR A 18 -2.07 -2.96 16.33
N ASP A 19 -1.35 -2.33 17.26
CA ASP A 19 -1.69 -0.99 17.73
C ASP A 19 -1.26 0.05 16.68
N ILE A 20 -2.22 0.61 15.97
CA ILE A 20 -2.00 1.61 14.93
C ILE A 20 -1.34 2.89 15.48
N VAL A 21 -1.65 3.27 16.72
CA VAL A 21 -1.06 4.46 17.37
C VAL A 21 0.44 4.25 17.57
N SER A 22 0.84 3.08 18.06
CA SER A 22 2.25 2.71 18.20
C SER A 22 2.98 2.72 16.85
N LEU A 23 2.36 2.22 15.78
CA LEU A 23 2.96 2.25 14.44
C LEU A 23 3.16 3.69 13.92
N ILE A 24 2.20 4.58 14.15
CA ILE A 24 2.31 6.00 13.77
C ILE A 24 3.44 6.68 14.56
N GLU A 25 3.59 6.38 15.85
CA GLU A 25 4.67 6.91 16.68
C GLU A 25 6.04 6.40 16.21
N GLU A 26 6.16 5.09 15.91
CA GLU A 26 7.38 4.47 15.38
C GLU A 26 7.87 5.12 14.08
N MET A 27 6.97 5.70 13.26
CA MET A 27 7.33 6.35 11.98
C MET A 27 8.09 7.67 12.16
N ASN A 28 7.90 8.37 13.26
CA ASN A 28 8.45 9.71 13.49
C ASN A 28 9.89 9.72 14.03
N GLU A 29 10.51 8.56 14.25
CA GLU A 29 11.79 8.46 14.98
C GLU A 29 13.05 8.78 14.18
N SER A 30 13.04 8.73 12.83
CA SER A 30 14.26 8.94 12.04
C SER A 30 14.31 10.34 11.43
N SER A 31 15.39 11.07 11.67
CA SER A 31 15.66 12.37 11.06
C SER A 31 16.39 12.26 9.71
N GLU A 32 16.99 11.10 9.40
CA GLU A 32 17.74 10.87 8.17
C GLU A 32 16.89 10.11 7.15
N LEU A 33 16.99 10.53 5.88
CA LEU A 33 16.26 9.90 4.78
C LEU A 33 16.71 8.46 4.55
N ASN A 34 15.76 7.59 4.25
CA ASN A 34 15.99 6.19 3.89
C ASN A 34 16.83 5.43 4.93
N THR A 35 16.64 5.76 6.20
CA THR A 35 17.29 5.09 7.33
C THR A 35 16.28 4.58 8.34
N LEU A 36 16.71 3.67 9.19
CA LEU A 36 15.95 3.19 10.34
C LEU A 36 16.60 3.66 11.64
N GLY A 37 15.79 4.26 12.51
CA GLY A 37 16.15 4.51 13.89
C GLY A 37 16.42 3.21 14.65
N ASN A 38 17.08 3.31 15.82
CA ASN A 38 17.40 2.12 16.61
C ASN A 38 16.15 1.40 17.10
N ASP A 39 15.11 2.14 17.46
CA ASP A 39 13.89 1.54 17.99
C ASP A 39 13.03 0.96 16.85
N GLN A 40 13.04 1.57 15.66
CA GLN A 40 12.46 0.94 14.45
C GLN A 40 13.12 -0.40 14.13
N LYS A 41 14.46 -0.49 14.19
CA LYS A 41 15.20 -1.76 13.99
C LYS A 41 14.81 -2.82 15.02
N LYS A 42 14.71 -2.44 16.31
CA LYS A 42 14.27 -3.34 17.39
C LYS A 42 12.82 -3.79 17.22
N ALA A 43 11.95 -2.89 16.72
CA ALA A 43 10.55 -3.18 16.44
C ALA A 43 10.35 -4.06 15.20
N GLY A 44 11.41 -4.38 14.44
CA GLY A 44 11.37 -5.28 13.30
C GLY A 44 11.17 -4.60 11.94
N TRP A 45 11.25 -3.27 11.88
CA TRP A 45 11.20 -2.55 10.61
C TRP A 45 12.42 -2.84 9.75
N LYS A 46 12.20 -2.92 8.44
CA LYS A 46 13.22 -3.10 7.40
C LYS A 46 13.04 -2.01 6.35
N LEU A 47 14.14 -1.54 5.76
CA LEU A 47 14.06 -0.70 4.58
C LEU A 47 13.68 -1.56 3.37
N LEU A 48 12.72 -1.09 2.58
CA LEU A 48 12.47 -1.59 1.22
C LEU A 48 13.15 -0.71 0.16
N PHE A 49 13.63 0.46 0.54
CA PHE A 49 14.36 1.36 -0.34
C PHE A 49 15.50 2.03 0.45
N ASP A 50 16.73 1.88 -0.04
CA ASP A 50 17.96 2.37 0.60
C ASP A 50 18.32 3.81 0.23
N GLY A 51 17.65 4.40 -0.77
CA GLY A 51 17.95 5.72 -1.31
C GLY A 51 19.05 5.73 -2.35
N GLU A 52 19.67 4.59 -2.68
CA GLU A 52 20.83 4.48 -3.57
C GLU A 52 20.52 3.64 -4.81
N SER A 53 19.69 2.60 -4.68
CA SER A 53 19.44 1.62 -5.74
C SER A 53 18.00 1.12 -5.78
N LEU A 54 17.65 0.40 -6.85
CA LEU A 54 16.40 -0.36 -6.99
C LEU A 54 16.56 -1.81 -6.50
N GLY A 55 17.58 -2.10 -5.69
CA GLY A 55 17.78 -3.42 -5.12
C GLY A 55 16.55 -3.90 -4.33
N GLY A 56 16.04 -5.09 -4.65
CA GLY A 56 14.82 -5.65 -4.07
C GLY A 56 13.53 -5.24 -4.80
N TRP A 57 13.66 -4.55 -5.95
CA TRP A 57 12.55 -4.13 -6.81
C TRP A 57 12.80 -4.49 -8.27
N ARG A 58 11.75 -4.83 -8.99
CA ARG A 58 11.72 -5.10 -10.43
C ARG A 58 10.38 -4.68 -11.04
N GLY A 59 10.27 -4.73 -12.36
CA GLY A 59 9.00 -4.47 -13.04
C GLY A 59 7.99 -5.60 -12.83
N PHE A 60 6.71 -5.27 -12.86
CA PHE A 60 5.62 -6.25 -12.83
C PHE A 60 5.71 -7.19 -14.03
N ASN A 61 5.75 -8.51 -13.80
CA ASN A 61 6.02 -9.54 -14.80
C ASN A 61 7.36 -9.39 -15.56
N MET A 62 8.36 -8.76 -14.95
CA MET A 62 9.68 -8.51 -15.52
C MET A 62 10.78 -9.02 -14.57
N ASP A 63 11.96 -9.30 -15.11
CA ASP A 63 13.13 -9.75 -14.31
C ASP A 63 13.93 -8.58 -13.74
N GLU A 64 13.84 -7.38 -14.36
CA GLU A 64 14.60 -6.18 -14.00
C GLU A 64 13.68 -4.98 -13.77
N ALA A 65 14.20 -3.96 -13.10
CA ALA A 65 13.47 -2.71 -12.90
C ALA A 65 13.40 -1.93 -14.23
N PRO A 66 12.22 -1.35 -14.56
CA PRO A 66 12.03 -0.60 -15.81
C PRO A 66 12.84 0.70 -15.82
N GLU A 67 13.25 1.14 -17.02
CA GLU A 67 13.97 2.42 -17.20
C GLU A 67 13.13 3.66 -16.84
N SER A 68 11.82 3.52 -16.75
CA SER A 68 10.88 4.54 -16.29
C SER A 68 11.02 4.88 -14.80
N TRP A 69 11.73 4.07 -14.02
CA TRP A 69 12.01 4.27 -12.61
C TRP A 69 13.48 4.61 -12.39
N LYS A 70 13.75 5.67 -11.63
CA LYS A 70 15.12 6.10 -11.30
C LYS A 70 15.25 6.49 -9.84
N VAL A 71 16.48 6.32 -9.34
CA VAL A 71 16.92 6.84 -8.04
C VAL A 71 17.79 8.06 -8.28
N GLU A 72 17.43 9.19 -7.67
CA GLU A 72 18.19 10.44 -7.74
C GLU A 72 18.04 11.21 -6.43
N ASP A 73 19.12 11.62 -5.83
CA ASP A 73 19.18 12.37 -4.57
C ASP A 73 18.41 11.69 -3.42
N GLY A 74 18.50 10.36 -3.30
CA GLY A 74 17.77 9.58 -2.28
C GLY A 74 16.28 9.45 -2.54
N ILE A 75 15.80 9.76 -3.73
CA ILE A 75 14.39 9.74 -4.11
C ILE A 75 14.19 8.72 -5.23
N LEU A 76 13.23 7.83 -5.06
CA LEU A 76 12.71 6.96 -6.10
C LEU A 76 11.68 7.74 -6.92
N LYS A 77 11.87 7.81 -8.23
CA LYS A 77 11.07 8.65 -9.14
C LYS A 77 10.53 7.86 -10.32
N ILE A 78 9.31 8.16 -10.72
CA ILE A 78 8.81 7.87 -12.07
C ILE A 78 9.25 9.03 -12.99
N ILE A 79 9.84 8.72 -14.14
CA ILE A 79 10.43 9.73 -15.04
C ILE A 79 9.81 9.76 -16.45
N ASN A 80 8.86 8.89 -16.73
CA ASN A 80 8.26 8.72 -18.07
C ASN A 80 6.93 9.49 -18.22
N GLU A 81 6.97 10.80 -18.06
CA GLU A 81 5.79 11.64 -18.26
C GLU A 81 5.20 11.45 -19.67
N GLY A 82 3.87 11.18 -19.75
CA GLY A 82 3.13 11.04 -20.99
C GLY A 82 3.23 9.68 -21.68
N MET A 83 3.80 8.65 -21.07
CA MET A 83 3.71 7.26 -21.56
C MET A 83 2.36 6.64 -21.20
N GLU A 84 2.00 5.55 -21.92
CA GLU A 84 0.71 4.88 -21.72
C GLU A 84 0.46 4.49 -20.25
N GLU A 85 -0.80 4.60 -19.84
CA GLU A 85 -1.26 4.22 -18.51
C GLU A 85 -0.84 2.80 -18.14
N ASN A 86 -0.35 2.63 -16.91
CA ASN A 86 -0.05 1.33 -16.28
C ASN A 86 1.11 0.52 -16.90
N ALA A 87 1.90 1.09 -17.77
CA ALA A 87 3.10 0.45 -18.23
C ALA A 87 4.14 0.47 -17.10
N GLU A 88 4.50 -0.69 -16.55
CA GLU A 88 5.70 -0.87 -15.75
C GLU A 88 5.60 -0.47 -14.26
N GLY A 89 4.58 -0.99 -13.54
CA GLY A 89 4.57 -0.96 -12.08
C GLY A 89 5.84 -1.58 -11.49
N LEU A 90 6.36 -0.99 -10.41
CA LEU A 90 7.55 -1.47 -9.71
C LEU A 90 7.12 -2.37 -8.56
N VAL A 91 7.45 -3.65 -8.60
CA VAL A 91 7.09 -4.64 -7.58
C VAL A 91 8.28 -5.04 -6.71
N THR A 92 8.04 -5.38 -5.45
CA THR A 92 9.05 -5.97 -4.58
C THR A 92 9.43 -7.37 -5.06
N ASP A 93 10.69 -7.79 -4.90
CA ASP A 93 11.13 -9.17 -5.18
C ASP A 93 10.44 -10.18 -4.28
N LYS A 94 10.16 -9.80 -3.03
CA LYS A 94 9.51 -10.65 -2.03
C LYS A 94 8.02 -10.41 -1.99
N THR A 95 7.28 -11.44 -1.54
CA THR A 95 5.86 -11.35 -1.20
C THR A 95 5.67 -11.18 0.30
N TYR A 96 4.53 -10.60 0.68
CA TYR A 96 4.16 -10.28 2.05
C TYR A 96 2.69 -10.62 2.29
N GLY A 97 2.40 -11.18 3.46
CA GLY A 97 1.02 -11.46 3.92
C GLY A 97 0.51 -10.33 4.81
N SER A 98 0.69 -10.45 6.14
CA SER A 98 0.38 -9.38 7.09
C SER A 98 1.60 -8.48 7.30
N PHE A 99 1.40 -7.17 7.21
CA PHE A 99 2.48 -6.18 7.29
C PHE A 99 1.98 -4.78 7.67
N ALA A 100 2.91 -3.95 8.14
CA ALA A 100 2.79 -2.50 8.13
C ALA A 100 3.79 -1.93 7.12
N LEU A 101 3.32 -1.20 6.11
CA LEU A 101 4.13 -0.52 5.10
C LEU A 101 4.03 0.97 5.31
N TYR A 102 5.15 1.64 5.51
CA TYR A 102 5.25 3.09 5.54
C TYR A 102 6.06 3.60 4.35
N LEU A 103 5.60 4.68 3.75
CA LEU A 103 6.37 5.43 2.77
C LEU A 103 5.97 6.92 2.77
N GLU A 104 6.86 7.73 2.23
CA GLU A 104 6.55 9.11 1.89
C GLU A 104 6.44 9.26 0.38
N PHE A 105 5.42 10.01 -0.07
CA PHE A 105 5.20 10.29 -1.46
C PHE A 105 4.99 11.80 -1.71
N ARG A 106 5.32 12.24 -2.91
CA ARG A 106 5.11 13.62 -3.36
C ARG A 106 4.61 13.60 -4.80
N LEU A 107 3.44 14.15 -5.00
CA LEU A 107 2.80 14.25 -6.31
C LEU A 107 3.24 15.52 -7.04
N THR A 108 3.31 15.43 -8.37
CA THR A 108 3.36 16.57 -9.29
C THR A 108 1.94 16.96 -9.74
N PRO A 109 1.74 18.11 -10.41
CA PRO A 109 0.42 18.47 -10.93
C PRO A 109 -0.18 17.39 -11.83
N ALA A 110 -1.46 17.07 -11.63
CA ALA A 110 -2.22 16.03 -12.32
C ALA A 110 -1.59 14.63 -12.24
N ALA A 111 -0.80 14.35 -11.19
CA ALA A 111 -0.19 13.03 -11.01
C ALA A 111 -1.21 11.99 -10.53
N ASN A 112 -1.01 10.75 -11.00
CA ASN A 112 -1.74 9.56 -10.58
C ASN A 112 -0.76 8.40 -10.37
N SER A 113 -0.93 7.67 -9.29
CA SER A 113 -0.16 6.50 -8.88
C SER A 113 -0.97 5.70 -7.85
N GLY A 114 -0.41 4.63 -7.31
CA GLY A 114 -1.02 3.82 -6.26
C GLY A 114 -0.01 2.95 -5.55
N ILE A 115 -0.36 2.53 -4.33
CA ILE A 115 0.35 1.50 -3.60
C ILE A 115 -0.55 0.27 -3.66
N LEU A 116 -0.16 -0.72 -4.49
CA LEU A 116 -0.91 -1.96 -4.60
C LEU A 116 -0.26 -3.02 -3.71
N TYR A 117 -1.07 -3.87 -3.12
CA TYR A 117 -0.60 -4.93 -2.24
C TYR A 117 -1.31 -6.25 -2.52
N HIS A 118 -0.65 -7.36 -2.11
CA HIS A 118 -1.04 -8.72 -2.44
C HIS A 118 -1.12 -8.97 -3.96
N VAL A 119 -0.27 -8.26 -4.70
CA VAL A 119 -0.17 -8.42 -6.16
C VAL A 119 0.37 -9.81 -6.48
N LYS A 120 -0.30 -10.50 -7.40
CA LYS A 120 0.18 -11.76 -7.97
C LYS A 120 0.61 -11.55 -9.40
N GLU A 121 1.74 -12.15 -9.75
CA GLU A 121 2.27 -12.16 -11.10
C GLU A 121 1.90 -13.46 -11.81
N ASP A 122 1.46 -13.32 -13.01
CA ASP A 122 1.22 -14.40 -13.97
C ASP A 122 1.16 -13.74 -15.36
N PRO A 123 1.68 -14.34 -16.43
CA PRO A 123 1.60 -13.77 -17.78
C PRO A 123 0.18 -13.47 -18.28
N LYS A 124 -0.85 -14.04 -17.64
CA LYS A 124 -2.25 -13.73 -17.94
C LYS A 124 -2.70 -12.36 -17.45
N TYR A 125 -2.02 -11.78 -16.46
CA TYR A 125 -2.34 -10.46 -15.95
C TYR A 125 -1.51 -9.39 -16.68
N THR A 126 -2.20 -8.47 -17.30
CA THR A 126 -1.58 -7.31 -17.97
C THR A 126 -1.17 -6.27 -16.94
N TYR A 127 -1.96 -6.11 -15.87
CA TYR A 127 -1.79 -5.05 -14.89
C TYR A 127 -1.79 -5.58 -13.45
N ALA A 128 -0.99 -4.98 -12.59
CA ALA A 128 -0.88 -5.35 -11.18
C ALA A 128 -2.22 -5.21 -10.43
N TYR A 129 -3.08 -4.26 -10.83
CA TYR A 129 -4.39 -4.05 -10.22
C TYR A 129 -5.41 -5.15 -10.52
N GLU A 130 -5.14 -6.05 -11.48
CA GLU A 130 -6.05 -7.19 -11.74
C GLU A 130 -6.11 -8.16 -10.55
N THR A 131 -5.11 -8.11 -9.67
CA THR A 131 -5.02 -8.94 -8.47
C THR A 131 -4.87 -8.13 -7.19
N GLY A 132 -4.07 -7.05 -7.23
CA GLY A 132 -3.71 -6.23 -6.07
C GLY A 132 -4.78 -5.22 -5.68
N THR A 133 -5.01 -5.07 -4.38
CA THR A 133 -5.84 -4.00 -3.82
C THR A 133 -5.02 -2.71 -3.75
N GLU A 134 -5.64 -1.55 -4.00
CA GLU A 134 -4.94 -0.29 -4.20
C GLU A 134 -5.26 0.76 -3.14
N TYR A 135 -4.20 1.30 -2.50
CA TYR A 135 -4.21 2.57 -1.80
C TYR A 135 -3.93 3.68 -2.83
N GLN A 136 -4.93 4.49 -3.17
CA GLN A 136 -4.85 5.50 -4.24
C GLN A 136 -3.93 6.66 -3.89
N LEU A 137 -3.17 7.14 -4.88
CA LEU A 137 -2.33 8.34 -4.83
C LEU A 137 -2.63 9.21 -6.06
N ILE A 138 -3.37 10.32 -5.89
CA ILE A 138 -3.77 11.18 -7.01
C ILE A 138 -3.78 12.66 -6.60
N ASP A 139 -3.39 13.54 -7.51
CA ASP A 139 -3.63 14.99 -7.38
C ASP A 139 -5.12 15.28 -7.58
N GLN A 140 -5.88 15.13 -6.53
CA GLN A 140 -7.33 15.26 -6.56
C GLN A 140 -7.83 16.69 -6.88
N GLU A 141 -6.99 17.71 -6.75
CA GLU A 141 -7.32 19.10 -7.05
C GLU A 141 -6.97 19.48 -8.49
N GLY A 142 -5.87 18.90 -9.02
CA GLY A 142 -5.37 19.17 -10.37
C GLY A 142 -5.77 18.12 -11.40
N TRP A 143 -6.47 17.04 -11.02
CA TRP A 143 -6.95 16.04 -11.97
C TRP A 143 -7.97 16.64 -12.92
N PRO A 144 -7.86 16.40 -14.26
CA PRO A 144 -8.69 17.09 -15.24
C PRO A 144 -10.19 16.74 -15.18
N ASP A 145 -10.53 15.54 -14.73
CA ASP A 145 -11.90 15.06 -14.63
C ASP A 145 -12.42 15.08 -13.19
N PRO A 146 -13.72 15.26 -12.96
CA PRO A 146 -14.31 15.12 -11.64
C PRO A 146 -14.03 13.75 -11.04
N LEU A 147 -13.62 13.72 -9.77
CA LEU A 147 -13.36 12.49 -9.01
C LEU A 147 -14.47 12.21 -8.00
N GLU A 148 -14.86 10.96 -7.91
CA GLU A 148 -15.69 10.46 -6.83
C GLU A 148 -14.84 10.30 -5.55
N ASP A 149 -15.47 10.32 -4.38
CA ASP A 149 -14.76 10.21 -3.10
C ASP A 149 -13.93 8.92 -2.95
N TRP A 150 -14.28 7.85 -3.63
CA TRP A 150 -13.52 6.59 -3.66
C TRP A 150 -12.35 6.58 -4.67
N GLN A 151 -12.09 7.69 -5.36
CA GLN A 151 -10.98 7.86 -6.31
C GLN A 151 -9.87 8.78 -5.79
N ILE A 152 -10.07 9.44 -4.66
CA ILE A 152 -9.10 10.40 -4.12
C ILE A 152 -7.96 9.73 -3.35
N THR A 153 -6.89 10.48 -3.09
CA THR A 153 -5.73 9.99 -2.34
C THR A 153 -6.13 9.39 -1.01
N GLY A 154 -5.65 8.17 -0.76
CA GLY A 154 -5.91 7.41 0.45
C GLY A 154 -7.09 6.45 0.37
N ALA A 155 -7.96 6.56 -0.64
CA ALA A 155 -9.05 5.62 -0.85
C ALA A 155 -8.54 4.17 -1.05
N ASN A 156 -9.33 3.19 -0.64
CA ASN A 156 -9.25 1.86 -1.25
C ASN A 156 -10.01 1.97 -2.58
N TYR A 157 -9.25 2.13 -3.66
CA TYR A 157 -9.74 2.58 -4.97
C TYR A 157 -10.95 1.78 -5.46
N ALA A 158 -11.98 2.51 -5.89
CA ALA A 158 -13.25 1.99 -6.39
C ALA A 158 -14.03 1.12 -5.38
N MET A 159 -13.74 1.23 -4.08
CA MET A 159 -14.44 0.49 -3.01
C MET A 159 -14.76 1.37 -1.80
N HIS A 160 -13.74 1.89 -1.08
CA HIS A 160 -13.93 2.60 0.18
C HIS A 160 -13.37 4.02 0.09
N ALA A 161 -14.23 5.01 0.28
CA ALA A 161 -13.82 6.41 0.36
C ALA A 161 -13.18 6.73 1.71
N PRO A 162 -12.16 7.63 1.78
CA PRO A 162 -11.61 8.07 3.03
C PRO A 162 -12.59 8.94 3.82
N VAL A 163 -12.64 8.75 5.16
CA VAL A 163 -13.51 9.50 6.07
C VAL A 163 -13.01 10.91 6.35
N SER A 164 -11.73 11.20 6.08
CA SER A 164 -11.11 12.52 6.15
C SER A 164 -10.09 12.67 5.03
N LYS A 165 -9.70 13.91 4.71
CA LYS A 165 -8.84 14.24 3.57
C LYS A 165 -7.60 15.05 4.03
N PRO A 166 -6.70 14.49 4.88
CA PRO A 166 -5.55 15.23 5.41
C PRO A 166 -4.40 15.36 4.39
N PHE A 167 -4.69 15.26 3.10
CA PHE A 167 -3.73 15.38 2.02
C PHE A 167 -3.05 16.76 2.03
N ARG A 168 -1.72 16.79 1.93
CA ARG A 168 -0.94 18.00 1.74
C ARG A 168 -0.82 18.30 0.25
N ALA A 169 -0.88 19.58 -0.08
CA ALA A 169 -0.88 20.06 -1.47
C ALA A 169 0.24 19.45 -2.33
N VAL A 170 -0.02 19.40 -3.63
CA VAL A 170 0.96 19.00 -4.65
C VAL A 170 2.32 19.69 -4.42
N GLY A 171 3.41 18.95 -4.62
CA GLY A 171 4.77 19.39 -4.34
C GLY A 171 5.20 19.22 -2.88
N GLN A 172 4.30 18.90 -1.96
CA GLN A 172 4.64 18.60 -0.57
C GLN A 172 4.74 17.07 -0.34
N TRP A 173 5.57 16.66 0.63
CA TRP A 173 5.67 15.28 1.06
C TRP A 173 4.48 14.89 1.93
N ASN A 174 3.83 13.80 1.56
CA ASN A 174 2.77 13.13 2.31
C ASN A 174 3.30 11.82 2.87
N GLN A 175 2.72 11.37 3.97
CA GLN A 175 3.07 10.13 4.67
C GLN A 175 1.92 9.14 4.53
N ALA A 176 2.16 7.99 3.93
CA ALA A 176 1.22 6.87 3.88
C ALA A 176 1.70 5.76 4.81
N LEU A 177 0.78 5.22 5.64
CA LEU A 177 0.96 3.98 6.37
C LEU A 177 -0.19 3.05 5.99
N LEU A 178 0.14 1.89 5.45
CA LEU A 178 -0.78 0.82 5.11
C LEU A 178 -0.55 -0.34 6.08
N LEU A 179 -1.57 -0.64 6.88
CA LEU A 179 -1.58 -1.80 7.78
C LEU A 179 -2.48 -2.88 7.20
N VAL A 180 -1.92 -4.07 7.00
CA VAL A 180 -2.66 -5.30 6.63
C VAL A 180 -2.40 -6.33 7.72
N ASP A 181 -3.42 -6.63 8.53
CA ASP A 181 -3.37 -7.60 9.64
C ASP A 181 -4.44 -8.68 9.41
N GLY A 182 -4.04 -9.77 8.75
CA GLY A 182 -4.96 -10.77 8.21
C GLY A 182 -5.93 -10.12 7.21
N ASN A 183 -7.23 -10.19 7.50
CA ASN A 183 -8.26 -9.60 6.65
C ASN A 183 -8.51 -8.11 6.93
N LYS A 184 -8.02 -7.58 8.04
CA LYS A 184 -8.22 -6.18 8.41
C LYS A 184 -7.20 -5.29 7.72
N VAL A 185 -7.68 -4.24 7.08
CA VAL A 185 -6.86 -3.28 6.38
C VAL A 185 -7.17 -1.88 6.89
N THR A 186 -6.10 -1.12 7.19
CA THR A 186 -6.19 0.27 7.63
C THR A 186 -5.28 1.14 6.77
N HIS A 187 -5.83 2.20 6.21
CA HIS A 187 -5.09 3.25 5.53
C HIS A 187 -4.93 4.46 6.45
N VAL A 188 -3.70 4.93 6.56
CA VAL A 188 -3.37 6.15 7.31
C VAL A 188 -2.72 7.15 6.35
N LEU A 189 -3.14 8.39 6.40
CA LEU A 189 -2.55 9.50 5.63
C LEU A 189 -2.16 10.62 6.60
N ASN A 190 -0.90 11.02 6.59
CA ASN A 190 -0.37 12.09 7.43
C ASN A 190 -0.71 11.96 8.93
N GLY A 191 -0.72 10.73 9.44
CA GLY A 191 -1.00 10.41 10.85
C GLY A 191 -2.47 10.22 11.21
N GLU A 192 -3.41 10.38 10.26
CA GLU A 192 -4.83 10.14 10.46
C GLU A 192 -5.28 8.83 9.83
N VAL A 193 -6.04 8.02 10.56
CA VAL A 193 -6.73 6.84 10.01
C VAL A 193 -7.86 7.34 9.11
N ILE A 194 -7.83 6.97 7.84
CA ILE A 194 -8.77 7.50 6.83
C ILE A 194 -9.65 6.44 6.19
N VAL A 195 -9.21 5.17 6.16
CA VAL A 195 -10.00 4.03 5.67
C VAL A 195 -9.72 2.83 6.56
N GLU A 196 -10.77 2.11 6.94
CA GLU A 196 -10.68 0.81 7.59
C GLU A 196 -11.72 -0.13 6.95
N PHE A 197 -11.32 -1.35 6.65
CA PHE A 197 -12.22 -2.38 6.12
C PHE A 197 -11.73 -3.77 6.46
N GLU A 198 -12.61 -4.74 6.31
CA GLU A 198 -12.31 -6.17 6.45
C GLU A 198 -12.54 -6.87 5.12
N LYS A 199 -11.46 -7.41 4.52
CA LYS A 199 -11.53 -8.24 3.32
C LYS A 199 -12.47 -9.43 3.58
N TYR A 200 -13.22 -9.80 2.56
CA TYR A 200 -14.17 -10.93 2.60
C TYR A 200 -15.38 -10.72 3.51
N SER A 201 -15.57 -9.55 4.13
CA SER A 201 -16.85 -9.18 4.75
C SER A 201 -17.96 -9.11 3.70
N ASP A 202 -19.21 -9.11 4.13
CA ASP A 202 -20.36 -8.99 3.21
C ASP A 202 -20.29 -7.66 2.43
N GLU A 203 -19.95 -6.56 3.11
CA GLU A 203 -19.76 -5.23 2.50
C GLU A 203 -18.65 -5.26 1.45
N TRP A 204 -17.47 -5.80 1.80
CA TRP A 204 -16.34 -5.90 0.87
C TRP A 204 -16.71 -6.73 -0.37
N ASN A 205 -17.41 -7.87 -0.17
CA ASN A 205 -17.85 -8.73 -1.27
C ASN A 205 -18.88 -8.03 -2.17
N GLU A 206 -19.81 -7.26 -1.60
CA GLU A 206 -20.77 -6.46 -2.37
C GLU A 206 -20.05 -5.42 -3.24
N LEU A 207 -19.16 -4.62 -2.65
CA LEU A 207 -18.39 -3.60 -3.37
C LEU A 207 -17.50 -4.21 -4.45
N ARG A 208 -16.79 -5.29 -4.14
CA ARG A 208 -15.92 -5.98 -5.09
C ARG A 208 -16.69 -6.59 -6.27
N ASN A 209 -17.89 -7.10 -6.05
CA ASN A 209 -18.69 -7.75 -7.08
C ASN A 209 -19.61 -6.77 -7.85
N SER A 210 -19.57 -5.49 -7.49
CA SER A 210 -20.23 -4.39 -8.19
C SER A 210 -19.17 -3.42 -8.77
N GLY A 211 -19.54 -2.58 -9.70
CA GLY A 211 -18.65 -1.57 -10.28
C GLY A 211 -17.43 -2.16 -11.01
N LYS A 212 -16.31 -1.44 -10.96
CA LYS A 212 -15.08 -1.72 -11.73
C LYS A 212 -14.54 -3.14 -11.50
N TRP A 213 -14.56 -3.62 -10.27
CA TRP A 213 -13.86 -4.85 -9.92
C TRP A 213 -14.64 -6.12 -10.29
N SER A 214 -15.90 -6.01 -10.71
CA SER A 214 -16.68 -7.14 -11.23
C SER A 214 -16.05 -7.78 -12.48
N ASP A 215 -15.31 -6.98 -13.27
CA ASP A 215 -14.65 -7.43 -14.49
C ASP A 215 -13.29 -8.07 -14.23
N PHE A 216 -12.76 -7.99 -13.00
CA PHE A 216 -11.46 -8.54 -12.60
C PHE A 216 -11.66 -9.68 -11.59
N PRO A 217 -11.80 -10.94 -12.06
CA PRO A 217 -12.19 -12.06 -11.21
C PRO A 217 -11.20 -12.38 -10.09
N ASP A 218 -9.94 -12.00 -10.23
CA ASP A 218 -8.89 -12.29 -9.25
C ASP A 218 -8.51 -11.10 -8.36
N TYR A 219 -9.18 -9.93 -8.54
CA TYR A 219 -8.95 -8.75 -7.71
C TYR A 219 -9.20 -9.02 -6.23
N GLY A 220 -8.20 -8.70 -5.40
CA GLY A 220 -8.27 -8.78 -3.93
C GLY A 220 -8.43 -10.17 -3.34
N LYS A 221 -8.27 -11.26 -4.11
CA LYS A 221 -8.46 -12.65 -3.65
C LYS A 221 -7.28 -13.26 -2.94
N PHE A 222 -6.13 -12.61 -2.96
CA PHE A 222 -4.90 -13.16 -2.39
C PHE A 222 -4.61 -12.54 -1.04
N ASP A 223 -4.09 -13.34 -0.10
CA ASP A 223 -3.72 -12.92 1.26
C ASP A 223 -2.21 -12.75 1.43
N GLU A 224 -1.46 -12.97 0.36
CA GLU A 224 -0.03 -12.74 0.24
C GLU A 224 0.29 -12.37 -1.20
N GLY A 225 1.22 -11.44 -1.40
CA GLY A 225 1.68 -11.02 -2.71
C GLY A 225 2.73 -9.92 -2.64
N HIS A 226 3.13 -9.43 -3.80
CA HIS A 226 4.07 -8.32 -3.91
C HIS A 226 3.42 -7.01 -3.50
N ILE A 227 4.25 -6.06 -3.05
CA ILE A 227 3.90 -4.65 -3.01
C ILE A 227 4.26 -4.08 -4.38
N CYS A 228 3.37 -3.27 -4.95
CA CYS A 228 3.60 -2.59 -6.22
C CYS A 228 3.41 -1.07 -6.05
N LEU A 229 4.37 -0.29 -6.54
CA LEU A 229 4.20 1.13 -6.79
C LEU A 229 3.75 1.31 -8.24
N GLN A 230 2.57 1.90 -8.43
CA GLN A 230 1.98 2.03 -9.76
C GLN A 230 2.64 3.15 -10.54
N ASN A 231 2.94 2.90 -11.82
CA ASN A 231 3.28 3.91 -12.79
C ASN A 231 2.06 4.17 -13.70
N HIS A 232 1.48 5.34 -13.60
CA HIS A 232 0.31 5.77 -14.40
C HIS A 232 0.69 6.83 -15.45
N GLY A 233 1.95 6.84 -15.91
CA GLY A 233 2.44 7.79 -16.90
C GLY A 233 2.63 9.22 -16.37
N THR A 234 2.70 9.41 -15.06
CA THR A 234 2.89 10.71 -14.41
C THR A 234 4.04 10.69 -13.41
N ILE A 235 4.65 11.83 -13.17
CA ILE A 235 5.81 11.93 -12.27
C ILE A 235 5.34 11.89 -10.82
N VAL A 236 5.80 10.87 -10.10
CA VAL A 236 5.60 10.72 -8.65
C VAL A 236 6.94 10.41 -7.99
N HIS A 237 7.12 10.92 -6.79
CA HIS A 237 8.34 10.73 -6.01
C HIS A 237 8.03 9.94 -4.75
N PHE A 238 8.91 8.99 -4.41
CA PHE A 238 8.82 8.16 -3.20
C PHE A 238 10.14 8.20 -2.42
N ARG A 239 10.07 8.06 -1.11
CA ARG A 239 11.21 7.92 -0.21
C ARG A 239 10.80 7.27 1.11
N ASN A 240 11.75 6.94 1.97
CA ASN A 240 11.49 6.38 3.29
C ASN A 240 10.59 5.14 3.27
N ILE A 241 10.75 4.26 2.26
CA ILE A 241 9.92 3.06 2.12
C ILE A 241 10.40 2.01 3.12
N LYS A 242 9.58 1.70 4.10
CA LYS A 242 9.89 0.80 5.23
C LYS A 242 8.75 -0.18 5.43
N MET A 243 9.07 -1.38 5.86
CA MET A 243 8.10 -2.42 6.14
C MET A 243 8.42 -3.16 7.43
N LYS A 244 7.36 -3.58 8.13
CA LYS A 244 7.39 -4.49 9.27
C LYS A 244 6.44 -5.64 8.97
N GLU A 245 6.95 -6.87 8.94
CA GLU A 245 6.12 -8.07 8.85
C GLU A 245 5.45 -8.33 10.22
N LEU A 246 4.18 -8.79 10.21
CA LEU A 246 3.36 -9.00 11.42
C LEU A 246 3.10 -10.47 11.69
#